data_d543f56dde630623a96bed5253036039
#
_entry.id   d543f56dde630623a96bed5253036039
#
_cell.length_a   1.000
_cell.length_b   1.000
_cell.length_c   1.000
_cell.angle_alpha   90.00
_cell.angle_beta   90.00
_cell.angle_gamma   90.00
#
_symmetry.space_group_name_H-M   'P 1'
#
loop_
_entity.id
_entity.type
_entity.pdbx_description
1 polymer ?
#
loop_
_entity_poly.entity_id
_entity_poly.type
_entity_poly.pdbx_seq_one_letter_code
_entity_poly.pdbx_strand_id
1 'polypeptide(L)'
;MIQIDSREHQKVIDGIKKAFDAAGEKWFVSKLYVGDYMNYDNPRLVVDRKQNLSELCGNVCQQHERFRAEIIRANEAGIKLVFLCEHGKGIEKLDDVLWWENPRAKKRVKKNGIWVEQEQKVMHGDVLYKILCTMQRKYNVKFLFCDKKGTGKRILEILSNG
;
A
#
# COMPACT_ATOMS: atom_id res chain seq x y z
N MET A 1 19.74 7.79 5.29
CA MET A 1 19.73 7.42 3.86
C MET A 1 18.63 6.42 3.60
N ILE A 2 17.84 6.64 2.57
CA ILE A 2 16.71 5.80 2.22
C ILE A 2 17.10 4.82 1.10
N GLN A 3 16.85 3.54 1.34
CA GLN A 3 16.95 2.52 0.29
C GLN A 3 15.59 2.34 -0.37
N ILE A 4 15.56 2.48 -1.68
CA ILE A 4 14.37 2.30 -2.52
C ILE A 4 14.52 0.96 -3.24
N ASP A 5 13.49 0.12 -3.17
CA ASP A 5 13.52 -1.17 -3.84
C ASP A 5 13.65 -1.02 -5.36
N SER A 6 14.55 -1.77 -5.96
CA SER A 6 14.82 -1.71 -7.40
C SER A 6 13.64 -2.15 -8.27
N ARG A 7 12.65 -2.84 -7.68
CA ARG A 7 11.44 -3.29 -8.38
C ARG A 7 10.36 -2.20 -8.47
N GLU A 8 10.50 -1.08 -7.72
CA GLU A 8 9.64 0.08 -7.88
C GLU A 8 9.79 0.69 -9.28
N HIS A 9 8.68 1.07 -9.90
CA HIS A 9 8.69 1.67 -11.23
C HIS A 9 9.23 3.10 -11.14
N GLN A 10 10.45 3.33 -11.59
CA GLN A 10 11.21 4.56 -11.37
C GLN A 10 10.50 5.84 -11.83
N LYS A 11 9.77 5.78 -12.94
CA LYS A 11 8.99 6.94 -13.42
C LYS A 11 7.82 7.29 -12.51
N VAL A 12 7.17 6.29 -11.93
CA VAL A 12 6.02 6.48 -11.04
C VAL A 12 6.46 7.13 -9.72
N ILE A 13 7.67 6.84 -9.26
CA ILE A 13 8.18 7.35 -7.98
C ILE A 13 9.02 8.62 -8.10
N ASP A 14 9.06 9.28 -9.26
CA ASP A 14 9.81 10.54 -9.43
C ASP A 14 9.40 11.61 -8.41
N GLY A 15 8.10 11.74 -8.13
CA GLY A 15 7.60 12.66 -7.12
C GLY A 15 8.08 12.32 -5.71
N ILE A 16 8.21 11.05 -5.40
CA ILE A 16 8.73 10.57 -4.11
C ILE A 16 10.21 10.92 -3.97
N LYS A 17 11.00 10.68 -5.00
CA LYS A 17 12.43 11.04 -5.04
C LYS A 17 12.63 12.55 -4.87
N LYS A 18 11.81 13.35 -5.55
CA LYS A 18 11.83 14.82 -5.42
C LYS A 18 11.52 15.27 -3.99
N ALA A 19 10.59 14.61 -3.32
CA ALA A 19 10.28 14.91 -1.92
C ALA A 19 11.46 14.57 -1.00
N PHE A 20 12.16 13.47 -1.26
CA PHE A 20 13.37 13.11 -0.51
C PHE A 20 14.47 14.15 -0.72
N ASP A 21 14.71 14.55 -1.96
CA ASP A 21 15.70 15.58 -2.32
C ASP A 21 15.38 16.91 -1.65
N ALA A 22 14.12 17.33 -1.68
CA ALA A 22 13.67 18.58 -1.06
C ALA A 22 13.86 18.58 0.46
N ALA A 23 13.76 17.41 1.10
CA ALA A 23 14.00 17.24 2.53
C ALA A 23 15.49 17.08 2.88
N GLY A 24 16.37 17.07 1.89
CA GLY A 24 17.80 16.84 2.09
C GLY A 24 18.13 15.38 2.43
N GLU A 25 17.22 14.47 2.20
CA GLU A 25 17.41 13.05 2.50
C GLU A 25 18.08 12.33 1.30
N LYS A 26 19.19 11.70 1.56
CA LYS A 26 19.90 10.91 0.55
C LYS A 26 19.20 9.58 0.31
N TRP A 27 19.21 9.12 -0.91
CA TRP A 27 18.60 7.85 -1.28
C TRP A 27 19.43 7.11 -2.33
N PHE A 28 19.23 5.80 -2.40
CA PHE A 28 19.80 4.94 -3.44
C PHE A 28 18.83 3.82 -3.78
N VAL A 29 18.99 3.23 -4.96
CA VAL A 29 18.12 2.17 -5.46
C VAL A 29 18.86 0.84 -5.40
N SER A 30 18.30 -0.12 -4.67
CA SER A 30 18.82 -1.49 -4.56
C SER A 30 17.70 -2.41 -4.06
N LYS A 31 17.79 -3.69 -4.36
CA LYS A 31 16.77 -4.67 -3.99
C LYS A 31 16.64 -4.78 -2.47
N LEU A 32 15.40 -4.64 -1.97
CA LEU A 32 15.05 -4.90 -0.58
C LEU A 32 14.62 -6.36 -0.38
N TYR A 33 14.80 -6.84 0.83
CA TYR A 33 14.34 -8.17 1.25
C TYR A 33 12.80 -8.25 1.25
N VAL A 34 12.14 -7.21 1.77
CA VAL A 34 10.69 -7.02 1.73
C VAL A 34 10.39 -5.53 1.55
N GLY A 35 9.21 -5.21 0.97
CA GLY A 35 8.72 -3.86 0.84
C GLY A 35 9.49 -3.00 -0.15
N ASP A 36 9.27 -1.69 -0.07
CA ASP A 36 9.71 -0.74 -1.10
C ASP A 36 10.66 0.35 -0.59
N TYR A 37 10.57 0.76 0.67
CA TYR A 37 11.34 1.86 1.24
C TYR A 37 11.80 1.52 2.65
N MET A 38 13.07 1.79 2.92
CA MET A 38 13.68 1.52 4.21
C MET A 38 14.71 2.59 4.54
N ASN A 39 14.76 3.04 5.80
CA ASN A 39 15.92 3.79 6.27
C ASN A 39 17.08 2.79 6.48
N TYR A 40 18.18 3.01 5.80
CA TYR A 40 19.35 2.14 5.85
C TYR A 40 19.89 1.94 7.27
N ASP A 41 19.69 2.94 8.14
CA ASP A 41 20.11 2.89 9.54
C ASP A 41 19.11 2.18 10.46
N ASN A 42 17.91 1.85 9.95
CA ASN A 42 16.88 1.13 10.70
C ASN A 42 16.19 0.07 9.82
N PRO A 43 16.84 -1.08 9.61
CA PRO A 43 16.28 -2.13 8.73
C PRO A 43 15.07 -2.87 9.30
N ARG A 44 14.67 -2.57 10.54
CA ARG A 44 13.52 -3.21 11.19
C ARG A 44 12.18 -2.56 10.86
N LEU A 45 12.19 -1.46 10.14
CA LEU A 45 10.99 -0.76 9.73
C LEU A 45 11.04 -0.54 8.21
N VAL A 46 10.05 -1.07 7.51
CA VAL A 46 9.97 -1.00 6.05
C VAL A 46 8.58 -0.54 5.63
N VAL A 47 8.53 0.32 4.63
CA VAL A 47 7.28 0.78 4.02
C VAL A 47 7.06 0.03 2.70
N ASP A 48 5.86 -0.51 2.52
CA ASP A 48 5.38 -1.08 1.28
C ASP A 48 4.28 -0.17 0.73
N ARG A 49 4.51 0.37 -0.47
CA ARG A 49 3.60 1.32 -1.10
C ARG A 49 2.52 0.59 -1.88
N LYS A 50 1.26 0.98 -1.66
CA LYS A 50 0.11 0.51 -2.42
C LYS A 50 -0.54 1.70 -3.14
N GLN A 51 -0.85 1.55 -4.41
CA GLN A 51 -1.36 2.65 -5.24
C GLN A 51 -2.78 3.07 -4.85
N ASN A 52 -3.58 2.13 -4.36
CA ASN A 52 -4.97 2.38 -3.96
C ASN A 52 -5.53 1.17 -3.20
N LEU A 53 -6.77 1.31 -2.73
CA LEU A 53 -7.47 0.22 -2.04
C LEU A 53 -7.81 -0.96 -2.96
N SER A 54 -7.98 -0.73 -4.26
CA SER A 54 -8.22 -1.82 -5.22
C SER A 54 -7.03 -2.76 -5.31
N GLU A 55 -5.80 -2.23 -5.30
CA GLU A 55 -4.57 -3.03 -5.26
C GLU A 55 -4.50 -3.84 -3.97
N LEU A 56 -4.74 -3.20 -2.83
CA LEU A 56 -4.73 -3.84 -1.52
C LEU A 56 -5.79 -4.95 -1.44
N CYS A 57 -7.00 -4.68 -1.94
CA CYS A 57 -8.07 -5.65 -2.05
C CYS A 57 -7.65 -6.87 -2.89
N GLY A 58 -6.99 -6.65 -4.03
CA GLY A 58 -6.44 -7.72 -4.86
C GLY A 58 -5.39 -8.56 -4.13
N ASN A 59 -4.54 -7.92 -3.32
CA ASN A 59 -3.53 -8.61 -2.53
C ASN A 59 -4.16 -9.57 -1.50
N VAL A 60 -5.22 -9.15 -0.82
CA VAL A 60 -5.88 -9.98 0.20
C VAL A 60 -6.85 -11.02 -0.37
N CYS A 61 -7.25 -10.89 -1.64
CA CYS A 61 -8.18 -11.82 -2.31
C CYS A 61 -7.45 -12.77 -3.26
N GLN A 62 -7.05 -12.27 -4.43
CA GLN A 62 -6.53 -13.08 -5.53
C GLN A 62 -5.09 -13.50 -5.32
N GLN A 63 -4.31 -12.67 -4.64
CA GLN A 63 -2.88 -12.88 -4.39
C GLN A 63 -2.58 -13.15 -2.92
N HIS A 64 -3.55 -13.66 -2.17
CA HIS A 64 -3.43 -13.79 -0.71
C HIS A 64 -2.26 -14.65 -0.26
N GLU A 65 -1.91 -15.71 -0.97
CA GLU A 65 -0.78 -16.57 -0.62
C GLU A 65 0.55 -15.83 -0.73
N ARG A 66 0.74 -15.11 -1.83
CA ARG A 66 1.95 -14.31 -2.07
C ARG A 66 2.08 -13.17 -1.06
N PHE A 67 0.98 -12.47 -0.83
CA PHE A 67 0.91 -11.36 0.13
C PHE A 67 1.19 -11.83 1.55
N ARG A 68 0.56 -12.94 1.95
CA ARG A 68 0.78 -13.56 3.25
C ARG A 68 2.23 -14.04 3.42
N ALA A 69 2.82 -14.63 2.39
CA ALA A 69 4.21 -15.10 2.42
C ALA A 69 5.19 -13.93 2.67
N GLU A 70 4.95 -12.78 2.05
CA GLU A 70 5.75 -11.58 2.28
C GLU A 70 5.64 -11.09 3.73
N ILE A 71 4.42 -11.05 4.26
CA ILE A 71 4.18 -10.64 5.66
C ILE A 71 4.85 -11.59 6.65
N ILE A 72 4.74 -12.89 6.42
CA ILE A 72 5.39 -13.91 7.28
C ILE A 72 6.91 -13.74 7.22
N ARG A 73 7.46 -13.54 6.02
CA ARG A 73 8.90 -13.32 5.84
C ARG A 73 9.39 -12.09 6.61
N ALA A 74 8.64 -11.00 6.57
CA ALA A 74 8.93 -9.80 7.33
C ALA A 74 8.88 -10.07 8.85
N ASN A 75 7.84 -10.74 9.32
CA ASN A 75 7.68 -11.10 10.73
C ASN A 75 8.85 -11.96 11.26
N GLU A 76 9.22 -12.98 10.50
CA GLU A 76 10.33 -13.87 10.87
C GLU A 76 11.67 -13.13 10.94
N ALA A 77 11.86 -12.13 10.13
CA ALA A 77 13.04 -11.26 10.14
C ALA A 77 12.99 -10.15 11.20
N GLY A 78 11.91 -10.05 11.97
CA GLY A 78 11.73 -9.00 12.99
C GLY A 78 11.46 -7.62 12.37
N ILE A 79 10.94 -7.58 11.14
CA ILE A 79 10.65 -6.34 10.41
C ILE A 79 9.19 -5.96 10.65
N LYS A 80 8.98 -4.70 11.08
CA LYS A 80 7.66 -4.08 11.06
C LYS A 80 7.38 -3.57 9.66
N LEU A 81 6.35 -4.12 9.02
CA LEU A 81 5.95 -3.75 7.66
C LEU A 81 4.77 -2.80 7.72
N VAL A 82 4.96 -1.60 7.18
CA VAL A 82 3.92 -0.57 7.08
C VAL A 82 3.46 -0.49 5.64
N PHE A 83 2.20 -0.83 5.41
CA PHE A 83 1.56 -0.64 4.11
C PHE A 83 1.03 0.78 4.02
N LEU A 84 1.59 1.57 3.12
CA LEU A 84 1.16 2.94 2.85
C LEU A 84 0.33 2.97 1.57
N CYS A 85 -0.97 3.19 1.72
CA CYS A 85 -1.92 3.22 0.63
C CYS A 85 -2.15 4.66 0.12
N GLU A 86 -1.83 4.92 -1.13
CA GLU A 86 -1.93 6.22 -1.79
C GLU A 86 -3.34 6.49 -2.34
N HIS A 87 -4.38 6.11 -1.63
CA HIS A 87 -5.72 6.20 -2.18
C HIS A 87 -6.25 7.63 -2.31
N GLY A 88 -6.06 8.46 -1.27
CA GLY A 88 -6.71 9.77 -1.17
C GLY A 88 -8.22 9.64 -1.09
N LYS A 89 -8.96 10.57 -1.71
CA LYS A 89 -10.43 10.53 -1.84
C LYS A 89 -11.18 10.33 -0.50
N GLY A 90 -10.70 10.98 0.57
CA GLY A 90 -11.31 10.87 1.90
C GLY A 90 -10.87 9.66 2.72
N ILE A 91 -9.99 8.81 2.20
CA ILE A 91 -9.42 7.69 2.95
C ILE A 91 -8.12 8.16 3.60
N GLU A 92 -8.19 8.56 4.85
CA GLU A 92 -7.06 9.11 5.61
C GLU A 92 -6.57 8.17 6.71
N LYS A 93 -7.42 7.24 7.14
CA LYS A 93 -7.13 6.27 8.20
C LYS A 93 -7.86 4.97 7.95
N LEU A 94 -7.49 3.93 8.68
CA LEU A 94 -8.04 2.59 8.50
C LEU A 94 -9.57 2.55 8.63
N ASP A 95 -10.15 3.32 9.57
CA ASP A 95 -11.60 3.36 9.77
C ASP A 95 -12.36 3.85 8.53
N ASP A 96 -11.74 4.69 7.71
CA ASP A 96 -12.35 5.21 6.48
C ASP A 96 -12.58 4.13 5.44
N VAL A 97 -11.85 3.01 5.52
CA VAL A 97 -12.01 1.86 4.61
C VAL A 97 -13.42 1.25 4.72
N LEU A 98 -14.08 1.37 5.88
CA LEU A 98 -15.47 0.90 6.07
C LEU A 98 -16.43 1.46 5.01
N TRP A 99 -16.18 2.67 4.56
CA TRP A 99 -17.05 3.41 3.65
C TRP A 99 -16.57 3.37 2.20
N TRP A 100 -15.50 2.64 1.92
CA TRP A 100 -14.96 2.53 0.57
C TRP A 100 -15.90 1.72 -0.33
N GLU A 101 -16.22 2.30 -1.48
CA GLU A 101 -16.97 1.64 -2.52
C GLU A 101 -16.00 1.06 -3.55
N ASN A 102 -16.02 -0.26 -3.71
CA ASN A 102 -15.14 -0.92 -4.65
C ASN A 102 -15.57 -0.58 -6.08
N PRO A 103 -14.72 0.07 -6.89
CA PRO A 103 -15.10 0.46 -8.25
C PRO A 103 -15.38 -0.72 -9.17
N ARG A 104 -14.96 -1.93 -8.80
CA ARG A 104 -15.25 -3.17 -9.54
C ARG A 104 -16.64 -3.73 -9.27
N ALA A 105 -17.39 -3.16 -8.33
CA ALA A 105 -18.76 -3.60 -8.03
C ALA A 105 -19.70 -3.42 -9.22
N LYS A 106 -19.41 -2.47 -10.09
CA LYS A 106 -20.20 -2.21 -11.30
C LYS A 106 -19.31 -2.31 -12.53
N LYS A 107 -19.77 -3.10 -13.52
CA LYS A 107 -19.09 -3.28 -14.79
C LYS A 107 -20.01 -2.83 -15.92
N ARG A 108 -19.47 -2.12 -16.89
CA ARG A 108 -20.18 -1.80 -18.13
C ARG A 108 -20.01 -2.97 -19.10
N VAL A 109 -21.13 -3.54 -19.52
CA VAL A 109 -21.19 -4.62 -20.52
C VAL A 109 -22.11 -4.23 -21.66
N LYS A 110 -21.83 -4.73 -22.86
CA LYS A 110 -22.66 -4.50 -24.05
C LYS A 110 -23.67 -5.65 -24.18
N LYS A 111 -24.96 -5.32 -24.10
CA LYS A 111 -26.07 -6.26 -24.30
C LYS A 111 -26.95 -5.73 -25.43
N ASN A 112 -27.13 -6.54 -26.48
CA ASN A 112 -27.94 -6.15 -27.65
C ASN A 112 -27.54 -4.81 -28.26
N GLY A 113 -26.22 -4.54 -28.33
CA GLY A 113 -25.70 -3.29 -28.87
C GLY A 113 -25.76 -2.09 -27.93
N ILE A 114 -26.29 -2.24 -26.72
CA ILE A 114 -26.46 -1.18 -25.73
C ILE A 114 -25.53 -1.43 -24.54
N TRP A 115 -24.83 -0.36 -24.10
CA TRP A 115 -24.01 -0.40 -22.90
C TRP A 115 -24.89 -0.30 -21.65
N VAL A 116 -24.82 -1.30 -20.78
CA VAL A 116 -25.55 -1.35 -19.51
C VAL A 116 -24.58 -1.58 -18.35
N GLU A 117 -24.93 -1.09 -17.17
CA GLU A 117 -24.22 -1.43 -15.93
C GLU A 117 -24.65 -2.79 -15.43
N GLN A 118 -23.68 -3.62 -15.06
CA GLN A 118 -23.91 -4.92 -14.43
C GLN A 118 -23.20 -4.93 -13.07
N GLU A 119 -23.93 -5.31 -12.03
CA GLU A 119 -23.34 -5.53 -10.72
C GLU A 119 -22.48 -6.79 -10.71
N GLN A 120 -21.35 -6.71 -10.00
CA GLN A 120 -20.45 -7.84 -9.79
C GLN A 120 -20.29 -8.12 -8.31
N LYS A 121 -20.11 -9.40 -7.99
CA LYS A 121 -19.78 -9.81 -6.64
C LYS A 121 -18.31 -9.51 -6.35
N VAL A 122 -18.07 -8.51 -5.50
CA VAL A 122 -16.72 -8.08 -5.13
C VAL A 122 -16.64 -7.87 -3.62
N MET A 123 -15.44 -7.78 -3.09
CA MET A 123 -15.23 -7.42 -1.69
C MET A 123 -15.52 -5.93 -1.51
N HIS A 124 -16.39 -5.61 -0.55
CA HIS A 124 -16.69 -4.23 -0.16
C HIS A 124 -15.81 -3.75 1.00
N GLY A 125 -15.86 -2.44 1.28
CA GLY A 125 -15.01 -1.81 2.26
C GLY A 125 -15.15 -2.34 3.67
N ASP A 126 -16.35 -2.71 4.09
CA ASP A 126 -16.60 -3.28 5.42
C ASP A 126 -15.87 -4.63 5.63
N VAL A 127 -15.87 -5.48 4.62
CA VAL A 127 -15.15 -6.77 4.67
C VAL A 127 -13.64 -6.54 4.60
N LEU A 128 -13.18 -5.67 3.70
CA LEU A 128 -11.76 -5.31 3.61
C LEU A 128 -11.24 -4.74 4.93
N TYR A 129 -11.98 -3.83 5.54
CA TYR A 129 -11.66 -3.26 6.86
C TYR A 129 -11.43 -4.35 7.91
N LYS A 130 -12.33 -5.31 8.01
CA LYS A 130 -12.21 -6.42 8.98
C LYS A 130 -10.95 -7.25 8.73
N ILE A 131 -10.64 -7.52 7.47
CA ILE A 131 -9.42 -8.28 7.10
C ILE A 131 -8.17 -7.51 7.52
N LEU A 132 -8.10 -6.21 7.20
CA LEU A 132 -6.95 -5.38 7.55
C LEU A 132 -6.76 -5.25 9.06
N CYS A 133 -7.86 -5.08 9.82
CA CYS A 133 -7.80 -5.08 11.28
C CYS A 133 -7.29 -6.41 11.85
N THR A 134 -7.75 -7.53 11.31
CA THR A 134 -7.27 -8.87 11.71
C THR A 134 -5.79 -9.03 11.41
N MET A 135 -5.32 -8.56 10.28
CA MET A 135 -3.90 -8.62 9.92
C MET A 135 -3.03 -7.81 10.86
N GLN A 136 -3.47 -6.61 11.26
CA GLN A 136 -2.74 -5.79 12.24
C GLN A 136 -2.65 -6.46 13.62
N ARG A 137 -3.69 -7.19 14.03
CA ARG A 137 -3.66 -7.93 15.31
C ARG A 137 -2.79 -9.18 15.22
N LYS A 138 -2.79 -9.86 14.09
CA LYS A 138 -2.14 -11.17 13.92
C LYS A 138 -0.67 -11.08 13.55
N TYR A 139 -0.28 -10.03 12.81
CA TYR A 139 1.07 -9.84 12.29
C TYR A 139 1.64 -8.49 12.75
N ASN A 140 2.95 -8.34 12.65
CA ASN A 140 3.61 -7.06 12.93
C ASN A 140 3.52 -6.13 11.72
N VAL A 141 2.29 -5.77 11.33
CA VAL A 141 2.01 -4.89 10.20
C VAL A 141 1.10 -3.75 10.59
N LYS A 142 1.13 -2.67 9.83
CA LYS A 142 0.28 -1.51 10.01
C LYS A 142 -0.17 -0.99 8.65
N PHE A 143 -1.42 -0.51 8.56
CA PHE A 143 -1.97 0.11 7.35
C PHE A 143 -2.14 1.60 7.59
N LEU A 144 -1.43 2.42 6.78
CA LEU A 144 -1.50 3.87 6.80
C LEU A 144 -1.93 4.37 5.41
N PHE A 145 -2.39 5.61 5.36
CA PHE A 145 -3.01 6.17 4.16
C PHE A 145 -2.49 7.57 3.89
N CYS A 146 -2.41 7.93 2.61
CA CYS A 146 -2.09 9.28 2.16
C CYS A 146 -2.67 9.50 0.76
N ASP A 147 -2.60 10.73 0.25
CA ASP A 147 -2.81 10.99 -1.17
C ASP A 147 -1.49 10.86 -1.95
N LYS A 148 -1.57 10.78 -3.28
CA LYS A 148 -0.37 10.62 -4.13
C LYS A 148 0.61 11.77 -4.02
N LYS A 149 0.13 12.98 -3.76
CA LYS A 149 1.00 14.16 -3.66
C LYS A 149 1.83 14.15 -2.38
N GLY A 150 1.32 13.51 -1.34
CA GLY A 150 1.95 13.47 -0.04
C GLY A 150 2.80 12.23 0.25
N THR A 151 2.91 11.29 -0.69
CA THR A 151 3.54 9.99 -0.44
C THR A 151 4.98 10.10 0.04
N GLY A 152 5.81 10.85 -0.65
CA GLY A 152 7.23 10.99 -0.30
C GLY A 152 7.42 11.55 1.10
N LYS A 153 6.72 12.61 1.43
CA LYS A 153 6.74 13.22 2.77
C LYS A 153 6.25 12.23 3.83
N ARG A 154 5.20 11.50 3.53
CA ARG A 154 4.63 10.51 4.46
C ARG A 154 5.58 9.36 4.73
N ILE A 155 6.28 8.88 3.71
CA ILE A 155 7.32 7.85 3.87
C ILE A 155 8.41 8.33 4.82
N LEU A 156 8.89 9.56 4.65
CA LEU A 156 9.91 10.13 5.54
C LEU A 156 9.42 10.24 6.99
N GLU A 157 8.18 10.67 7.20
CA GLU A 157 7.56 10.71 8.53
C GLU A 157 7.52 9.34 9.19
N ILE A 158 7.07 8.32 8.45
CA ILE A 158 6.98 6.94 8.95
C ILE A 158 8.36 6.43 9.33
N LEU A 159 9.34 6.57 8.44
CA LEU A 159 10.69 6.06 8.65
C LEU A 159 11.47 6.82 9.75
N SER A 160 11.10 8.06 10.01
CA SER A 160 11.72 8.87 11.08
C SER A 160 11.22 8.50 12.47
N ASN A 161 10.03 7.93 12.59
CA ASN A 161 9.37 7.61 13.86
C ASN A 161 9.58 6.16 14.31
N GLY A 162 10.41 5.45 13.59
CA GLY A 162 10.70 4.04 13.84
C GLY A 162 11.91 3.74 14.72
#